data_bab509ef93cd134760845470a50d76f7
#
_entry.id   bab509ef93cd134760845470a50d76f7
#
_cell.length_a   1.000
_cell.length_b   1.000
_cell.length_c   1.000
_cell.angle_alpha   90.00
_cell.angle_beta   90.00
_cell.angle_gamma   90.00
#
_symmetry.space_group_name_H-M   'P 1'
#
loop_
_entity.id
_entity.type
_entity.pdbx_description
1 polymer ?
#
loop_
_entity_poly.entity_id
_entity_poly.type
_entity_poly.pdbx_seq_one_letter_code
_entity_poly.pdbx_strand_id
1 'polypeptide(L)'
;MKLSFVNTFFGVILMIGTSMILAEQNLDAGDQAKEKVTPPSPGAEITVNECRIKLIDRVILGSDRPGVLEFVEPNEGEQVKKGQIVAALKSDALQASRKTAEKRSSNDIEIRYSKKARDTAYVELEMNLDINKRVAKAISDLDIKRLQLNAEKSDLQIEQAELEFEMSKLQLEEIDAQIEETKVTAPFDGIVTKKFRSTGEVVRHGDEVLELVSTKRVKVECYVNLEDTWKFHIGTPVEVQLDIPGIRLPIEENKYTGRITFIDVEVEPIHGKSIRVWAEVENPENELKAGYMATMKILPDKTENKVAAESTVKK
;
A
#
# COMPACT_ATOMS: atom_id res chain seq x y z
N MET A 1 -30.19 -24.13 46.73
CA MET A 1 -31.59 -23.72 47.00
C MET A 1 -32.24 -23.49 45.66
N LYS A 2 -32.86 -24.52 45.03
CA LYS A 2 -34.25 -24.99 45.07
C LYS A 2 -35.26 -23.84 44.92
N LEU A 3 -36.00 -23.79 43.82
CA LEU A 3 -37.37 -24.15 43.45
C LEU A 3 -37.65 -23.47 42.10
N SER A 4 -38.00 -24.06 40.95
CA SER A 4 -39.09 -24.97 40.57
C SER A 4 -40.49 -24.44 40.85
N PHE A 5 -41.26 -24.19 39.72
CA PHE A 5 -42.73 -24.43 39.60
C PHE A 5 -43.15 -24.25 38.14
N VAL A 6 -43.54 -25.17 37.51
CA VAL A 6 -44.57 -25.95 36.87
C VAL A 6 -46.00 -25.48 37.17
N ASN A 7 -46.81 -25.28 36.10
CA ASN A 7 -48.20 -25.77 35.89
C ASN A 7 -48.83 -25.09 34.67
N THR A 8 -49.18 -25.75 33.56
CA THR A 8 -50.29 -26.62 33.25
C THR A 8 -51.69 -26.07 33.55
N PHE A 9 -52.55 -25.96 32.51
CA PHE A 9 -53.93 -26.41 32.42
C PHE A 9 -54.58 -26.00 31.09
N PHE A 10 -54.91 -26.99 30.19
CA PHE A 10 -56.28 -27.52 29.89
C PHE A 10 -57.26 -26.44 29.41
N GLY A 11 -57.77 -26.40 28.19
CA GLY A 11 -58.56 -27.35 27.42
C GLY A 11 -59.95 -26.75 27.25
N VAL A 12 -60.50 -26.84 26.04
CA VAL A 12 -61.91 -27.30 25.81
C VAL A 12 -62.26 -27.15 24.33
N ILE A 13 -62.64 -28.20 23.73
CA ILE A 13 -63.30 -28.47 22.46
C ILE A 13 -64.70 -27.88 22.46
N LEU A 14 -65.15 -27.32 21.32
CA LEU A 14 -66.54 -27.44 20.88
C LEU A 14 -66.66 -27.46 19.35
N MET A 15 -67.17 -28.57 18.88
CA MET A 15 -67.73 -28.81 17.54
C MET A 15 -69.10 -28.15 17.40
N ILE A 16 -69.49 -27.91 16.17
CA ILE A 16 -70.84 -27.94 15.49
C ILE A 16 -70.67 -26.94 14.32
N GLY A 17 -70.94 -27.15 13.05
CA GLY A 17 -71.73 -28.12 12.36
C GLY A 17 -72.05 -27.53 10.99
N THR A 18 -71.80 -28.30 9.96
CA THR A 18 -72.40 -28.34 8.60
C THR A 18 -73.12 -27.11 8.07
N SER A 19 -72.70 -26.60 6.90
CA SER A 19 -73.64 -26.48 5.78
C SER A 19 -72.88 -26.39 4.43
N MET A 20 -73.25 -27.30 3.59
CA MET A 20 -72.81 -27.52 2.19
C MET A 20 -73.59 -26.59 1.31
N ILE A 21 -72.94 -25.69 0.56
CA ILE A 21 -73.49 -25.10 -0.65
C ILE A 21 -72.43 -25.18 -1.76
N LEU A 22 -72.70 -26.01 -2.71
CA LEU A 22 -72.04 -26.02 -4.05
C LEU A 22 -72.38 -24.72 -4.74
N ALA A 23 -71.35 -24.01 -5.23
CA ALA A 23 -71.47 -23.08 -6.32
C ALA A 23 -70.25 -23.29 -7.22
N GLU A 24 -70.48 -23.95 -8.34
CA GLU A 24 -69.62 -23.96 -9.53
C GLU A 24 -69.46 -22.50 -9.98
N GLN A 25 -68.21 -22.02 -10.04
CA GLN A 25 -67.84 -20.85 -10.84
C GLN A 25 -66.52 -21.09 -11.55
N ASN A 26 -66.62 -21.26 -12.82
CA ASN A 26 -65.70 -20.99 -13.93
C ASN A 26 -64.27 -20.61 -13.59
N LEU A 27 -63.37 -21.50 -13.97
CA LEU A 27 -61.98 -21.20 -14.25
C LEU A 27 -61.91 -20.24 -15.45
N ASP A 28 -61.73 -18.98 -15.16
CA ASP A 28 -61.20 -18.06 -16.17
C ASP A 28 -59.67 -18.03 -16.03
N ALA A 29 -59.02 -18.63 -17.00
CA ALA A 29 -57.57 -18.65 -17.13
C ALA A 29 -57.12 -17.25 -17.52
N GLY A 30 -56.87 -16.41 -16.50
CA GLY A 30 -56.19 -15.13 -16.68
C GLY A 30 -54.79 -15.36 -17.21
N ASP A 31 -54.65 -15.12 -18.48
CA ASP A 31 -53.40 -14.98 -19.22
C ASP A 31 -52.50 -13.97 -18.50
N GLN A 32 -51.62 -14.45 -17.63
CA GLN A 32 -50.52 -13.63 -17.08
C GLN A 32 -49.58 -13.37 -18.26
N ALA A 33 -49.80 -12.23 -18.91
CA ALA A 33 -48.86 -11.64 -19.85
C ALA A 33 -47.47 -11.68 -19.20
N LYS A 34 -46.64 -12.61 -19.64
CA LYS A 34 -45.18 -12.55 -19.42
C LYS A 34 -44.74 -11.22 -19.98
N GLU A 35 -44.49 -10.29 -19.07
CA GLU A 35 -43.83 -9.03 -19.36
C GLU A 35 -42.53 -9.39 -20.08
N LYS A 36 -42.54 -9.13 -21.36
CA LYS A 36 -41.44 -9.39 -22.25
C LYS A 36 -40.34 -8.42 -21.84
N VAL A 37 -39.45 -8.87 -20.98
CA VAL A 37 -38.22 -8.13 -20.63
C VAL A 37 -37.47 -7.96 -21.96
N THR A 38 -37.67 -6.80 -22.55
CA THR A 38 -36.92 -6.38 -23.73
C THR A 38 -35.47 -6.22 -23.26
N PRO A 39 -34.49 -6.93 -23.83
CA PRO A 39 -33.11 -6.71 -23.47
C PRO A 39 -32.77 -5.24 -23.71
N PRO A 40 -32.18 -4.52 -22.75
CA PRO A 40 -31.87 -3.11 -22.92
C PRO A 40 -30.89 -2.95 -24.08
N SER A 41 -31.12 -1.91 -24.89
CA SER A 41 -30.25 -1.54 -26.00
C SER A 41 -28.81 -1.43 -25.56
N PRO A 42 -27.87 -2.08 -26.26
CA PRO A 42 -26.46 -1.89 -26.01
C PRO A 42 -26.07 -0.44 -26.27
N GLY A 43 -25.61 0.30 -25.26
CA GLY A 43 -25.19 1.69 -25.39
C GLY A 43 -26.01 2.71 -24.60
N ALA A 44 -26.95 2.29 -23.74
CA ALA A 44 -27.63 3.21 -22.82
C ALA A 44 -26.70 3.66 -21.69
N GLU A 45 -26.58 4.97 -21.49
CA GLU A 45 -25.91 5.55 -20.33
C GLU A 45 -26.58 5.03 -19.06
N ILE A 46 -25.75 4.58 -18.11
CA ILE A 46 -26.22 4.13 -16.79
C ILE A 46 -25.98 5.26 -15.80
N THR A 47 -27.05 5.80 -15.23
CA THR A 47 -26.96 6.82 -14.19
C THR A 47 -27.16 6.16 -12.84
N VAL A 48 -26.18 6.34 -11.93
CA VAL A 48 -26.19 5.82 -10.57
C VAL A 48 -26.17 7.00 -9.62
N ASN A 49 -27.19 7.11 -8.79
CA ASN A 49 -27.33 8.15 -7.78
C ASN A 49 -26.78 7.67 -6.43
N GLU A 50 -26.69 8.57 -5.45
CA GLU A 50 -26.29 8.29 -4.09
C GLU A 50 -24.87 7.70 -3.96
N CYS A 51 -24.00 8.03 -4.89
CA CYS A 51 -22.58 7.68 -4.81
C CYS A 51 -21.89 8.50 -3.72
N ARG A 52 -20.91 7.90 -3.04
CA ARG A 52 -20.12 8.59 -2.01
C ARG A 52 -18.69 8.81 -2.46
N ILE A 53 -18.22 10.02 -2.28
CA ILE A 53 -16.82 10.37 -2.51
C ILE A 53 -16.01 9.99 -1.27
N LYS A 54 -14.93 9.21 -1.49
CA LYS A 54 -13.97 8.79 -0.47
C LYS A 54 -12.55 9.12 -0.96
N LEU A 55 -11.66 9.32 0.00
CA LEU A 55 -10.23 9.49 -0.31
C LEU A 55 -9.61 8.13 -0.67
N ILE A 56 -8.71 8.13 -1.63
CA ILE A 56 -7.95 6.94 -2.02
C ILE A 56 -6.77 6.76 -1.07
N ASP A 57 -5.96 7.80 -0.98
CA ASP A 57 -4.72 7.78 -0.22
C ASP A 57 -4.91 8.49 1.13
N ARG A 58 -4.98 7.73 2.18
CA ARG A 58 -5.02 8.16 3.56
C ARG A 58 -4.07 7.29 4.36
N VAL A 59 -3.14 7.90 5.08
CA VAL A 59 -2.18 7.20 5.91
C VAL A 59 -1.99 7.90 7.23
N ILE A 60 -1.88 7.12 8.29
CA ILE A 60 -1.44 7.60 9.59
C ILE A 60 0.05 7.28 9.69
N LEU A 61 0.87 8.32 9.78
CA LEU A 61 2.31 8.19 9.91
C LEU A 61 2.65 8.04 11.40
N GLY A 62 3.37 6.99 11.71
CA GLY A 62 3.83 6.66 13.05
C GLY A 62 5.33 6.80 13.20
N SER A 63 5.81 6.62 14.42
CA SER A 63 7.24 6.55 14.74
C SER A 63 7.73 5.11 14.68
N ASP A 64 8.80 4.85 13.93
CA ASP A 64 9.41 3.53 13.82
C ASP A 64 10.31 3.20 15.01
N ARG A 65 10.69 4.20 15.83
CA ARG A 65 11.56 4.04 17.01
C ARG A 65 11.01 4.81 18.21
N PRO A 66 11.31 4.33 19.42
CA PRO A 66 11.03 5.13 20.62
C PRO A 66 12.03 6.28 20.75
N GLY A 67 11.54 7.44 21.19
CA GLY A 67 12.39 8.61 21.40
C GLY A 67 11.60 9.87 21.72
N VAL A 68 12.28 11.00 21.67
CA VAL A 68 11.69 12.33 21.83
C VAL A 68 11.61 12.99 20.45
N LEU A 69 10.45 13.49 20.08
CA LEU A 69 10.27 14.24 18.84
C LEU A 69 11.07 15.55 18.90
N GLU A 70 12.03 15.71 18.01
CA GLU A 70 12.83 16.91 17.86
C GLU A 70 12.01 18.03 17.24
N PHE A 71 11.26 17.68 16.18
CA PHE A 71 10.30 18.56 15.53
C PHE A 71 9.16 17.76 14.91
N VAL A 72 8.03 18.44 14.73
CA VAL A 72 6.89 18.04 13.89
C VAL A 72 6.47 19.30 13.16
N GLU A 73 6.98 19.51 11.92
CA GLU A 73 6.85 20.78 11.22
C GLU A 73 5.48 21.03 10.61
N PRO A 74 4.82 20.09 9.91
CA PRO A 74 3.53 20.42 9.30
C PRO A 74 2.47 20.58 10.38
N ASN A 75 1.71 21.67 10.25
CA ASN A 75 0.48 21.89 11.00
C ASN A 75 -0.71 21.31 10.23
N GLU A 76 -1.84 21.16 10.90
CA GLU A 76 -3.08 20.77 10.26
C GLU A 76 -3.49 21.75 9.17
N GLY A 77 -3.82 21.24 7.99
CA GLY A 77 -4.13 22.03 6.80
C GLY A 77 -2.93 22.35 5.90
N GLU A 78 -1.70 22.10 6.33
CA GLU A 78 -0.51 22.33 5.50
C GLU A 78 -0.28 21.24 4.48
N GLN A 79 0.24 21.61 3.32
CA GLN A 79 0.59 20.70 2.25
C GLN A 79 2.02 20.20 2.41
N VAL A 80 2.21 18.91 2.18
CA VAL A 80 3.51 18.26 2.19
C VAL A 80 3.77 17.53 0.86
N LYS A 81 5.03 17.41 0.50
CA LYS A 81 5.48 16.70 -0.70
C LYS A 81 5.96 15.29 -0.35
N LYS A 82 5.84 14.39 -1.29
CA LYS A 82 6.42 13.04 -1.19
C LYS A 82 7.91 13.11 -0.85
N GLY A 83 8.35 12.34 0.15
CA GLY A 83 9.73 12.32 0.63
C GLY A 83 10.11 13.46 1.58
N GLN A 84 9.21 14.41 1.84
CA GLN A 84 9.44 15.45 2.83
C GLN A 84 9.45 14.85 4.24
N ILE A 85 10.44 15.23 5.04
CA ILE A 85 10.50 14.85 6.46
C ILE A 85 9.46 15.70 7.19
N VAL A 86 8.50 15.04 7.81
CA VAL A 86 7.37 15.69 8.51
C VAL A 86 7.57 15.68 10.03
N ALA A 87 8.36 14.75 10.54
CA ALA A 87 8.78 14.72 11.92
C ALA A 87 10.13 14.03 12.03
N ALA A 88 10.88 14.31 13.07
CA ALA A 88 12.11 13.58 13.39
C ALA A 88 12.27 13.41 14.90
N LEU A 89 12.90 12.31 15.28
CA LEU A 89 13.32 12.05 16.63
C LEU A 89 14.70 12.66 16.89
N LYS A 90 15.01 12.99 18.14
CA LYS A 90 16.37 13.39 18.56
C LYS A 90 17.36 12.26 18.25
N SER A 91 18.36 12.57 17.43
CA SER A 91 19.32 11.61 16.93
C SER A 91 20.78 11.93 17.29
N ASP A 92 21.04 12.86 18.25
CA ASP A 92 22.39 13.33 18.62
C ASP A 92 23.38 12.21 18.91
N ALA A 93 22.94 11.19 19.66
CA ALA A 93 23.78 10.04 19.98
C ALA A 93 24.13 9.20 18.76
N LEU A 94 23.15 8.97 17.87
CA LEU A 94 23.37 8.26 16.60
C LEU A 94 24.30 9.03 15.68
N GLN A 95 24.13 10.35 15.59
CA GLN A 95 25.01 11.22 14.80
C GLN A 95 26.44 11.21 15.30
N ALA A 96 26.65 11.18 16.62
CA ALA A 96 27.99 11.02 17.22
C ALA A 96 28.60 9.66 16.88
N SER A 97 27.79 8.59 16.96
CA SER A 97 28.20 7.23 16.58
C SER A 97 28.55 7.16 15.08
N ARG A 98 27.74 7.78 14.22
CA ARG A 98 28.00 7.89 12.79
C ARG A 98 29.35 8.51 12.47
N LYS A 99 29.69 9.65 13.13
CA LYS A 99 30.99 10.31 12.93
C LYS A 99 32.16 9.39 13.32
N THR A 100 31.99 8.56 14.35
CA THR A 100 33.00 7.59 14.77
C THR A 100 33.15 6.46 13.74
N ALA A 101 32.02 5.90 13.30
CA ALA A 101 32.02 4.85 12.27
C ALA A 101 32.57 5.35 10.92
N GLU A 102 32.27 6.58 10.52
CA GLU A 102 32.81 7.23 9.32
C GLU A 102 34.32 7.33 9.35
N LYS A 103 34.91 7.68 10.52
CA LYS A 103 36.36 7.69 10.69
C LYS A 103 36.98 6.29 10.58
N ARG A 104 36.29 5.26 11.09
CA ARG A 104 36.77 3.87 10.98
C ARG A 104 36.66 3.36 9.54
N SER A 105 35.53 3.59 8.88
CA SER A 105 35.25 3.13 7.51
C SER A 105 36.12 3.82 6.44
N SER A 106 36.74 4.96 6.77
CA SER A 106 37.66 5.66 5.89
C SER A 106 39.14 5.33 6.17
N ASN A 107 39.44 4.54 7.20
CA ASN A 107 40.82 4.24 7.62
C ASN A 107 41.33 2.96 6.96
N ASP A 108 42.17 3.11 5.92
CA ASP A 108 42.80 2.02 5.16
C ASP A 108 44.25 1.70 5.63
N ILE A 109 44.67 2.27 6.75
CA ILE A 109 46.06 2.16 7.20
C ILE A 109 46.49 0.69 7.38
N GLU A 110 45.63 -0.14 7.97
CA GLU A 110 45.93 -1.55 8.22
C GLU A 110 46.10 -2.34 6.93
N ILE A 111 45.29 -2.08 5.93
CA ILE A 111 45.44 -2.68 4.57
C ILE A 111 46.80 -2.29 3.97
N ARG A 112 47.14 -1.00 4.05
CA ARG A 112 48.44 -0.53 3.51
C ARG A 112 49.60 -1.11 4.27
N TYR A 113 49.50 -1.25 5.56
CA TYR A 113 50.53 -1.87 6.39
C TYR A 113 50.70 -3.35 6.05
N SER A 114 49.61 -4.12 5.99
CA SER A 114 49.63 -5.53 5.61
C SER A 114 50.19 -5.75 4.20
N LYS A 115 49.82 -4.88 3.23
CA LYS A 115 50.39 -4.93 1.88
C LYS A 115 51.91 -4.71 1.89
N LYS A 116 52.41 -3.78 2.71
CA LYS A 116 53.87 -3.57 2.85
C LYS A 116 54.59 -4.72 3.54
N ALA A 117 53.94 -5.33 4.56
CA ALA A 117 54.47 -6.51 5.22
C ALA A 117 54.60 -7.70 4.22
N ARG A 118 53.55 -7.94 3.43
CA ARG A 118 53.59 -8.95 2.37
C ARG A 118 54.71 -8.66 1.34
N ASP A 119 54.80 -7.42 0.83
CA ASP A 119 55.83 -7.05 -0.14
C ASP A 119 57.24 -7.37 0.39
N THR A 120 57.51 -7.09 1.68
CA THR A 120 58.75 -7.41 2.33
C THR A 120 58.98 -8.93 2.39
N ALA A 121 57.97 -9.72 2.79
CA ALA A 121 58.08 -11.18 2.86
C ALA A 121 58.34 -11.82 1.49
N TYR A 122 57.73 -11.32 0.45
CA TYR A 122 57.96 -11.80 -0.93
C TYR A 122 59.33 -11.43 -1.44
N VAL A 123 59.85 -10.22 -1.21
CA VAL A 123 61.20 -9.80 -1.60
C VAL A 123 62.23 -10.66 -0.87
N GLU A 124 62.03 -10.96 0.42
CA GLU A 124 62.94 -11.85 1.15
C GLU A 124 62.95 -13.26 0.58
N LEU A 125 61.78 -13.83 0.26
CA LEU A 125 61.66 -15.13 -0.37
C LEU A 125 62.36 -15.16 -1.75
N GLU A 126 62.10 -14.15 -2.61
CA GLU A 126 62.70 -14.04 -3.95
C GLU A 126 64.23 -13.94 -3.90
N MET A 127 64.78 -13.10 -2.99
CA MET A 127 66.21 -12.99 -2.82
C MET A 127 66.84 -14.34 -2.42
N ASN A 128 66.24 -15.07 -1.47
CA ASN A 128 66.75 -16.35 -1.05
C ASN A 128 66.61 -17.44 -2.12
N LEU A 129 65.58 -17.42 -2.93
CA LEU A 129 65.44 -18.31 -4.09
C LEU A 129 66.49 -18.00 -5.18
N ASP A 130 66.84 -16.72 -5.37
CA ASP A 130 67.84 -16.33 -6.36
C ASP A 130 69.28 -16.75 -5.89
N ILE A 131 69.57 -16.62 -4.61
CA ILE A 131 70.79 -17.14 -4.01
C ILE A 131 70.94 -18.65 -4.25
N ASN A 132 69.88 -19.43 -4.02
CA ASN A 132 69.86 -20.87 -4.25
C ASN A 132 69.97 -21.26 -5.74
N LYS A 133 69.51 -20.40 -6.68
CA LYS A 133 69.76 -20.59 -8.11
C LYS A 133 71.23 -20.38 -8.51
N ARG A 134 71.92 -19.40 -7.85
CA ARG A 134 73.33 -19.10 -8.10
C ARG A 134 74.32 -20.05 -7.44
N VAL A 135 73.99 -20.47 -6.24
CA VAL A 135 74.81 -21.41 -5.43
C VAL A 135 73.91 -22.51 -4.91
N ALA A 136 74.02 -23.69 -5.53
CA ALA A 136 73.17 -24.82 -5.21
C ALA A 136 73.23 -25.23 -3.72
N LYS A 137 72.05 -25.29 -3.04
CA LYS A 137 71.93 -25.62 -1.61
C LYS A 137 72.59 -24.63 -0.64
N ALA A 138 72.78 -23.38 -1.04
CA ALA A 138 73.28 -22.33 -0.15
C ALA A 138 72.32 -22.06 1.03
N ILE A 139 71.03 -22.25 0.79
CA ILE A 139 69.96 -22.09 1.77
C ILE A 139 69.23 -23.43 1.88
N SER A 140 68.89 -23.84 3.12
CA SER A 140 68.15 -25.09 3.40
C SER A 140 66.74 -25.08 2.77
N ASP A 141 66.27 -26.20 2.24
CA ASP A 141 64.91 -26.36 1.75
C ASP A 141 63.87 -26.05 2.82
N LEU A 142 64.18 -26.31 4.11
CA LEU A 142 63.35 -25.99 5.25
C LEU A 142 63.21 -24.44 5.41
N ASP A 143 64.28 -23.71 5.24
CA ASP A 143 64.25 -22.24 5.35
C ASP A 143 63.52 -21.59 4.19
N ILE A 144 63.66 -22.11 2.96
CA ILE A 144 62.87 -21.68 1.83
C ILE A 144 61.37 -21.96 2.12
N LYS A 145 61.04 -23.13 2.67
CA LYS A 145 59.65 -23.45 2.99
C LYS A 145 59.07 -22.53 4.07
N ARG A 146 59.91 -22.14 5.09
CA ARG A 146 59.49 -21.16 6.08
C ARG A 146 59.18 -19.79 5.49
N LEU A 147 60.01 -19.33 4.56
CA LEU A 147 59.80 -18.06 3.86
C LEU A 147 58.57 -18.08 3.00
N GLN A 148 58.27 -19.20 2.31
CA GLN A 148 57.02 -19.40 1.57
C GLN A 148 55.83 -19.29 2.48
N LEU A 149 55.81 -20.01 3.60
CA LEU A 149 54.74 -19.96 4.58
C LEU A 149 54.54 -18.57 5.19
N ASN A 150 55.64 -17.83 5.40
CA ASN A 150 55.60 -16.45 5.89
C ASN A 150 54.96 -15.51 4.85
N ALA A 151 55.28 -15.67 3.56
CA ALA A 151 54.64 -14.93 2.48
C ALA A 151 53.15 -15.25 2.37
N GLU A 152 52.75 -16.54 2.37
CA GLU A 152 51.36 -16.99 2.37
C GLU A 152 50.57 -16.46 3.60
N LYS A 153 51.20 -16.45 4.78
CA LYS A 153 50.63 -15.86 6.00
C LYS A 153 50.37 -14.36 5.80
N SER A 154 51.28 -13.64 5.13
CA SER A 154 51.13 -12.21 4.89
C SER A 154 49.99 -11.89 3.91
N ASP A 155 49.70 -12.79 2.96
CA ASP A 155 48.52 -12.69 2.09
C ASP A 155 47.22 -12.79 2.92
N LEU A 156 47.14 -13.78 3.80
CA LEU A 156 45.99 -13.92 4.70
C LEU A 156 45.80 -12.71 5.64
N GLN A 157 46.88 -12.06 6.04
CA GLN A 157 46.80 -10.81 6.83
C GLN A 157 46.20 -9.67 6.03
N ILE A 158 46.42 -9.60 4.71
CA ILE A 158 45.76 -8.62 3.85
C ILE A 158 44.27 -8.92 3.78
N GLU A 159 43.90 -10.17 3.53
CA GLU A 159 42.50 -10.58 3.47
C GLU A 159 41.76 -10.27 4.78
N GLN A 160 42.40 -10.50 5.92
CA GLN A 160 41.86 -10.13 7.23
C GLN A 160 41.66 -8.61 7.33
N ALA A 161 42.66 -7.79 6.96
CA ALA A 161 42.56 -6.35 7.04
C ALA A 161 41.50 -5.78 6.08
N GLU A 162 41.35 -6.38 4.89
CA GLU A 162 40.31 -6.02 3.94
C GLU A 162 38.91 -6.36 4.45
N LEU A 163 38.75 -7.52 5.10
CA LEU A 163 37.49 -7.91 5.76
C LEU A 163 37.13 -6.95 6.91
N GLU A 164 38.08 -6.61 7.78
CA GLU A 164 37.85 -5.67 8.89
C GLU A 164 37.45 -4.27 8.37
N PHE A 165 38.06 -3.84 7.26
CA PHE A 165 37.70 -2.60 6.62
C PHE A 165 36.28 -2.63 6.01
N GLU A 166 35.91 -3.72 5.38
CA GLU A 166 34.55 -3.91 4.86
C GLU A 166 33.52 -3.94 6.00
N MET A 167 33.80 -4.66 7.07
CA MET A 167 32.94 -4.66 8.27
C MET A 167 32.74 -3.26 8.86
N SER A 168 33.78 -2.41 8.82
CA SER A 168 33.65 -1.03 9.29
C SER A 168 32.75 -0.17 8.38
N LYS A 169 32.71 -0.44 7.08
CA LYS A 169 31.77 0.21 6.16
C LYS A 169 30.32 -0.22 6.41
N LEU A 170 30.10 -1.53 6.56
CA LEU A 170 28.77 -2.05 6.89
C LEU A 170 28.26 -1.49 8.22
N GLN A 171 29.14 -1.29 9.21
CA GLN A 171 28.78 -0.64 10.47
C GLN A 171 28.34 0.81 10.28
N LEU A 172 28.96 1.54 9.36
CA LEU A 172 28.51 2.90 9.01
C LEU A 172 27.13 2.87 8.34
N GLU A 173 26.90 1.97 7.40
CA GLU A 173 25.61 1.81 6.74
C GLU A 173 24.50 1.45 7.72
N GLU A 174 24.79 0.58 8.70
CA GLU A 174 23.84 0.24 9.76
C GLU A 174 23.43 1.48 10.58
N ILE A 175 24.40 2.32 10.96
CA ILE A 175 24.12 3.54 11.72
C ILE A 175 23.34 4.55 10.83
N ASP A 176 23.67 4.66 9.55
CA ASP A 176 22.94 5.52 8.63
C ASP A 176 21.49 5.07 8.48
N ALA A 177 21.24 3.77 8.37
CA ALA A 177 19.88 3.22 8.37
C ALA A 177 19.13 3.53 9.68
N GLN A 178 19.80 3.40 10.83
CA GLN A 178 19.21 3.75 12.12
C GLN A 178 18.86 5.24 12.23
N ILE A 179 19.63 6.12 11.61
CA ILE A 179 19.33 7.57 11.55
C ILE A 179 18.12 7.82 10.63
N GLU A 180 18.02 7.14 9.49
CA GLU A 180 16.83 7.26 8.63
C GLU A 180 15.55 6.82 9.35
N GLU A 181 15.60 5.75 10.17
CA GLU A 181 14.47 5.31 10.99
C GLU A 181 14.03 6.34 12.06
N THR A 182 14.86 7.34 12.36
CA THR A 182 14.45 8.44 13.24
C THR A 182 13.60 9.49 12.53
N LYS A 183 13.48 9.43 11.21
CA LYS A 183 12.77 10.41 10.39
C LYS A 183 11.41 9.85 9.95
N VAL A 184 10.37 10.60 10.13
CA VAL A 184 9.05 10.30 9.59
C VAL A 184 8.88 11.08 8.30
N THR A 185 8.69 10.38 7.17
CA THR A 185 8.61 10.97 5.85
C THR A 185 7.21 10.78 5.23
N ALA A 186 6.78 11.75 4.42
CA ALA A 186 5.52 11.67 3.69
C ALA A 186 5.66 10.69 2.50
N PRO A 187 4.81 9.64 2.40
CA PRO A 187 4.89 8.66 1.31
C PRO A 187 4.33 9.18 -0.03
N PHE A 188 3.51 10.21 0.00
CA PHE A 188 2.91 10.88 -1.16
C PHE A 188 2.66 12.36 -0.89
N ASP A 189 2.35 13.12 -1.95
CA ASP A 189 1.96 14.52 -1.83
C ASP A 189 0.55 14.62 -1.23
N GLY A 190 0.38 15.39 -0.17
CA GLY A 190 -0.91 15.45 0.51
C GLY A 190 -1.04 16.63 1.46
N ILE A 191 -2.12 16.62 2.22
CA ILE A 191 -2.46 17.61 3.24
C ILE A 191 -2.50 16.89 4.59
N VAL A 192 -1.90 17.50 5.60
CA VAL A 192 -1.99 17.01 6.98
C VAL A 192 -3.39 17.32 7.52
N THR A 193 -4.13 16.28 7.88
CA THR A 193 -5.49 16.42 8.41
C THR A 193 -5.53 16.42 9.93
N LYS A 194 -4.60 15.69 10.57
CA LYS A 194 -4.49 15.63 12.03
C LYS A 194 -3.04 15.54 12.46
N LYS A 195 -2.76 16.18 13.58
CA LYS A 195 -1.49 16.12 14.29
C LYS A 195 -1.71 15.48 15.66
N PHE A 196 -1.26 14.25 15.84
CA PHE A 196 -1.47 13.49 17.07
C PHE A 196 -0.41 13.77 18.12
N ARG A 197 0.80 14.20 17.70
CA ARG A 197 1.94 14.48 18.59
C ARG A 197 2.58 15.83 18.27
N SER A 198 3.17 16.41 19.29
CA SER A 198 3.84 17.71 19.21
C SER A 198 5.34 17.57 19.43
N THR A 199 6.07 18.60 19.01
CA THR A 199 7.52 18.72 19.26
C THR A 199 7.82 18.62 20.76
N GLY A 200 8.80 17.81 21.11
CA GLY A 200 9.23 17.58 22.50
C GLY A 200 8.49 16.44 23.20
N GLU A 201 7.46 15.85 22.60
CA GLU A 201 6.78 14.69 23.18
C GLU A 201 7.61 13.39 23.04
N VAL A 202 7.43 12.50 24.00
CA VAL A 202 8.00 11.14 23.97
C VAL A 202 7.07 10.24 23.19
N VAL A 203 7.59 9.52 22.22
CA VAL A 203 6.88 8.52 21.43
C VAL A 203 7.50 7.14 21.57
N ARG A 204 6.69 6.11 21.35
CA ARG A 204 7.08 4.71 21.30
C ARG A 204 7.02 4.23 19.86
N HIS A 205 7.57 3.04 19.61
CA HIS A 205 7.40 2.36 18.34
C HIS A 205 5.91 2.16 18.02
N GLY A 206 5.48 2.60 16.84
CA GLY A 206 4.10 2.52 16.37
C GLY A 206 3.17 3.64 16.86
N ASP A 207 3.64 4.58 17.70
CA ASP A 207 2.81 5.72 18.08
C ASP A 207 2.50 6.60 16.87
N GLU A 208 1.23 6.95 16.71
CA GLU A 208 0.74 7.83 15.65
C GLU A 208 1.28 9.25 15.85
N VAL A 209 1.84 9.83 14.80
CA VAL A 209 2.41 11.19 14.80
C VAL A 209 1.52 12.17 14.08
N LEU A 210 1.14 11.87 12.84
CA LEU A 210 0.24 12.70 12.04
C LEU A 210 -0.52 11.87 11.00
N GLU A 211 -1.63 12.42 10.53
CA GLU A 211 -2.44 11.85 9.46
C GLU A 211 -2.27 12.66 8.18
N LEU A 212 -1.91 11.98 7.10
CA LEU A 212 -1.72 12.55 5.77
C LEU A 212 -2.76 12.02 4.80
N VAL A 213 -3.32 12.90 3.99
CA VAL A 213 -4.34 12.58 3.00
C VAL A 213 -3.98 13.21 1.66
N SER A 214 -4.08 12.43 0.58
CA SER A 214 -4.02 12.98 -0.77
C SER A 214 -5.41 13.35 -1.26
N THR A 215 -5.54 14.54 -1.80
CA THR A 215 -6.79 15.05 -2.39
C THR A 215 -6.74 15.09 -3.91
N LYS A 216 -5.60 14.76 -4.54
CA LYS A 216 -5.40 14.82 -6.00
C LYS A 216 -6.33 13.87 -6.76
N ARG A 217 -6.62 12.72 -6.15
CA ARG A 217 -7.50 11.70 -6.70
C ARG A 217 -8.47 11.25 -5.62
N VAL A 218 -9.70 11.05 -6.03
CA VAL A 218 -10.76 10.54 -5.15
C VAL A 218 -11.40 9.32 -5.76
N LYS A 219 -11.95 8.44 -4.93
CA LYS A 219 -12.81 7.36 -5.38
C LYS A 219 -14.26 7.71 -5.15
N VAL A 220 -15.08 7.45 -6.15
CA VAL A 220 -16.52 7.57 -6.08
C VAL A 220 -17.09 6.17 -5.99
N GLU A 221 -17.64 5.82 -4.85
CA GLU A 221 -18.19 4.51 -4.54
C GLU A 221 -19.69 4.54 -4.71
N CYS A 222 -20.21 3.64 -5.53
CA CYS A 222 -21.62 3.54 -5.90
C CYS A 222 -22.11 2.09 -5.78
N TYR A 223 -23.42 1.94 -5.70
CA TYR A 223 -24.09 0.64 -5.77
C TYR A 223 -24.90 0.55 -7.07
N VAL A 224 -24.50 -0.35 -7.95
CA VAL A 224 -25.11 -0.53 -9.27
C VAL A 224 -25.95 -1.80 -9.28
N ASN A 225 -27.12 -1.76 -9.90
CA ASN A 225 -27.96 -2.94 -10.02
C ASN A 225 -27.24 -4.07 -10.76
N LEU A 226 -27.43 -5.29 -10.29
CA LEU A 226 -26.82 -6.49 -10.89
C LEU A 226 -27.13 -6.63 -12.39
N GLU A 227 -28.32 -6.21 -12.82
CA GLU A 227 -28.75 -6.26 -14.23
C GLU A 227 -27.94 -5.33 -15.15
N ASP A 228 -27.34 -4.28 -14.58
CA ASP A 228 -26.55 -3.30 -15.32
C ASP A 228 -25.05 -3.60 -15.35
N THR A 229 -24.56 -4.48 -14.47
CA THR A 229 -23.12 -4.79 -14.35
C THR A 229 -22.51 -5.41 -15.60
N TRP A 230 -23.33 -6.08 -16.43
CA TRP A 230 -22.87 -6.69 -17.69
C TRP A 230 -22.61 -5.67 -18.81
N LYS A 231 -22.97 -4.39 -18.61
CA LYS A 231 -22.88 -3.34 -19.62
C LYS A 231 -21.58 -2.55 -19.54
N PHE A 232 -20.77 -2.76 -18.50
CA PHE A 232 -19.52 -2.05 -18.29
C PHE A 232 -18.47 -2.98 -17.66
N HIS A 233 -17.21 -2.56 -17.71
CA HIS A 233 -16.08 -3.31 -17.19
C HIS A 233 -15.05 -2.37 -16.52
N ILE A 234 -14.03 -2.94 -15.91
CA ILE A 234 -12.92 -2.14 -15.37
C ILE A 234 -12.26 -1.37 -16.51
N GLY A 235 -12.07 -0.08 -16.33
CA GLY A 235 -11.55 0.85 -17.33
C GLY A 235 -12.62 1.66 -18.05
N THR A 236 -13.90 1.29 -17.93
CA THR A 236 -15.02 2.06 -18.54
C THR A 236 -14.99 3.51 -18.04
N PRO A 237 -15.07 4.50 -18.95
CA PRO A 237 -15.08 5.91 -18.56
C PRO A 237 -16.38 6.27 -17.84
N VAL A 238 -16.28 7.18 -16.88
CA VAL A 238 -17.41 7.70 -16.12
C VAL A 238 -17.36 9.22 -16.05
N GLU A 239 -18.52 9.84 -15.99
CA GLU A 239 -18.70 11.23 -15.59
C GLU A 239 -19.31 11.27 -14.20
N VAL A 240 -18.75 12.08 -13.33
CA VAL A 240 -19.23 12.28 -11.96
C VAL A 240 -19.66 13.71 -11.80
N GLN A 241 -20.82 13.92 -11.23
CA GLN A 241 -21.38 15.22 -10.92
C GLN A 241 -21.80 15.23 -9.46
N LEU A 242 -21.49 16.31 -8.75
CA LEU A 242 -21.88 16.45 -7.36
C LEU A 242 -23.39 16.58 -7.24
N ASP A 243 -23.94 15.94 -6.21
CA ASP A 243 -25.37 16.05 -5.85
C ASP A 243 -25.45 16.19 -4.32
N ILE A 244 -25.51 17.44 -3.85
CA ILE A 244 -25.52 17.75 -2.43
C ILE A 244 -26.93 18.10 -2.00
N PRO A 245 -27.63 17.24 -1.27
CA PRO A 245 -29.00 17.49 -0.89
C PRO A 245 -29.16 18.78 -0.07
N GLY A 246 -30.04 19.66 -0.55
CA GLY A 246 -30.46 20.87 0.20
C GLY A 246 -29.60 22.12 0.00
N ILE A 247 -28.52 22.06 -0.74
CA ILE A 247 -27.66 23.21 -1.04
C ILE A 247 -27.33 23.16 -2.53
N ARG A 248 -27.51 24.24 -3.27
CA ARG A 248 -27.02 24.36 -4.65
C ARG A 248 -25.67 25.10 -4.61
N LEU A 249 -24.63 24.38 -4.95
CA LEU A 249 -23.28 24.96 -5.09
C LEU A 249 -22.92 25.13 -6.56
N PRO A 250 -22.18 26.17 -6.94
CA PRO A 250 -21.72 26.35 -8.35
C PRO A 250 -20.93 25.16 -8.89
N ILE A 251 -20.26 24.39 -7.99
CA ILE A 251 -19.49 23.19 -8.33
C ILE A 251 -20.34 21.99 -8.76
N GLU A 252 -21.65 21.99 -8.52
CA GLU A 252 -22.56 20.93 -8.96
C GLU A 252 -22.76 20.91 -10.49
N GLU A 253 -22.49 22.03 -11.19
CA GLU A 253 -22.52 22.09 -12.63
C GLU A 253 -21.26 21.50 -13.28
N ASN A 254 -20.18 21.34 -12.49
CA ASN A 254 -18.94 20.79 -12.96
C ASN A 254 -19.04 19.26 -13.16
N LYS A 255 -18.49 18.80 -14.27
CA LYS A 255 -18.38 17.38 -14.58
C LYS A 255 -16.96 16.92 -14.42
N TYR A 256 -16.78 15.90 -13.62
CA TYR A 256 -15.48 15.30 -13.36
C TYR A 256 -15.39 13.96 -14.10
N THR A 257 -14.33 13.75 -14.83
CA THR A 257 -14.13 12.52 -15.59
C THR A 257 -13.27 11.54 -14.80
N GLY A 258 -13.61 10.27 -14.90
CA GLY A 258 -12.87 9.20 -14.25
C GLY A 258 -13.01 7.87 -14.99
N ARG A 259 -12.53 6.82 -14.35
CA ARG A 259 -12.64 5.44 -14.86
C ARG A 259 -13.02 4.49 -13.75
N ILE A 260 -13.79 3.45 -14.08
CA ILE A 260 -14.07 2.36 -13.16
C ILE A 260 -12.77 1.59 -12.91
N THR A 261 -12.38 1.48 -11.65
CA THR A 261 -11.17 0.77 -11.22
C THR A 261 -11.47 -0.51 -10.46
N PHE A 262 -12.70 -0.64 -9.97
CA PHE A 262 -13.10 -1.82 -9.21
C PHE A 262 -14.59 -2.11 -9.35
N ILE A 263 -14.90 -3.39 -9.50
CA ILE A 263 -16.25 -3.96 -9.46
C ILE A 263 -16.18 -5.10 -8.44
N ASP A 264 -17.03 -5.05 -7.41
CA ASP A 264 -17.04 -6.07 -6.37
C ASP A 264 -17.51 -7.42 -6.92
N VAL A 265 -17.07 -8.49 -6.28
CA VAL A 265 -17.50 -9.86 -6.61
C VAL A 265 -18.66 -10.33 -5.73
N GLU A 266 -19.00 -9.59 -4.69
CA GLU A 266 -20.08 -9.87 -3.76
C GLU A 266 -21.29 -8.98 -4.04
N VAL A 267 -22.48 -9.60 -3.99
CA VAL A 267 -23.76 -8.89 -4.10
C VAL A 267 -24.22 -8.49 -2.71
N GLU A 268 -24.34 -7.19 -2.44
CA GLU A 268 -24.80 -6.71 -1.14
C GLU A 268 -26.34 -6.73 -1.04
N PRO A 269 -26.93 -7.50 -0.11
CA PRO A 269 -28.40 -7.60 0.02
C PRO A 269 -29.04 -6.33 0.59
N ILE A 270 -28.28 -5.43 1.21
CA ILE A 270 -28.77 -4.24 1.92
C ILE A 270 -29.35 -3.20 0.94
N HIS A 271 -28.83 -3.14 -0.30
CA HIS A 271 -29.28 -2.24 -1.35
C HIS A 271 -30.04 -2.96 -2.50
N GLY A 272 -30.73 -4.04 -2.17
CA GLY A 272 -31.36 -4.91 -3.17
C GLY A 272 -30.35 -5.83 -3.82
N LYS A 273 -30.52 -6.15 -5.10
CA LYS A 273 -29.55 -6.92 -5.87
C LYS A 273 -28.52 -5.98 -6.52
N SER A 274 -27.68 -5.35 -5.71
CA SER A 274 -26.68 -4.39 -6.20
C SER A 274 -25.25 -4.86 -5.92
N ILE A 275 -24.34 -4.40 -6.75
CA ILE A 275 -22.90 -4.63 -6.64
C ILE A 275 -22.23 -3.29 -6.39
N ARG A 276 -21.27 -3.29 -5.49
CA ARG A 276 -20.45 -2.12 -5.21
C ARG A 276 -19.43 -1.91 -6.32
N VAL A 277 -19.41 -0.71 -6.85
CA VAL A 277 -18.51 -0.28 -7.91
C VAL A 277 -17.86 1.01 -7.47
N TRP A 278 -16.58 1.19 -7.72
CA TRP A 278 -15.98 2.51 -7.59
C TRP A 278 -15.17 2.93 -8.80
N ALA A 279 -15.21 4.20 -9.05
CA ALA A 279 -14.43 4.88 -10.06
C ALA A 279 -13.40 5.79 -9.41
N GLU A 280 -12.24 5.89 -10.03
CA GLU A 280 -11.21 6.85 -9.68
C GLU A 280 -11.38 8.10 -10.54
N VAL A 281 -11.39 9.26 -9.87
CA VAL A 281 -11.66 10.56 -10.48
C VAL A 281 -10.53 11.52 -10.09
N GLU A 282 -10.00 12.26 -11.06
CA GLU A 282 -9.02 13.29 -10.82
C GLU A 282 -9.68 14.52 -10.18
N ASN A 283 -8.98 15.12 -9.21
CA ASN A 283 -9.47 16.26 -8.44
C ASN A 283 -8.40 17.36 -8.36
N PRO A 284 -8.07 18.01 -9.52
CA PRO A 284 -6.95 18.94 -9.59
C PRO A 284 -7.16 20.20 -8.73
N GLU A 285 -8.39 20.66 -8.58
CA GLU A 285 -8.74 21.88 -7.82
C GLU A 285 -9.15 21.59 -6.36
N ASN A 286 -9.08 20.34 -5.91
CA ASN A 286 -9.50 19.87 -4.58
C ASN A 286 -10.98 20.22 -4.23
N GLU A 287 -11.83 20.31 -5.23
CA GLU A 287 -13.26 20.61 -5.06
C GLU A 287 -14.04 19.39 -4.55
N LEU A 288 -13.65 18.20 -4.98
CA LEU A 288 -14.26 16.94 -4.54
C LEU A 288 -13.76 16.58 -3.14
N LYS A 289 -14.62 16.77 -2.15
CA LYS A 289 -14.31 16.44 -0.74
C LYS A 289 -14.90 15.10 -0.35
N ALA A 290 -14.17 14.35 0.47
CA ALA A 290 -14.70 13.12 1.05
C ALA A 290 -15.97 13.38 1.85
N GLY A 291 -16.95 12.48 1.68
CA GLY A 291 -18.27 12.58 2.32
C GLY A 291 -19.32 13.27 1.45
N TYR A 292 -18.95 13.96 0.36
CA TYR A 292 -19.94 14.48 -0.59
C TYR A 292 -20.66 13.34 -1.28
N MET A 293 -21.92 13.58 -1.63
CA MET A 293 -22.71 12.72 -2.49
C MET A 293 -22.55 13.17 -3.95
N ALA A 294 -22.64 12.21 -4.84
CA ALA A 294 -22.48 12.44 -6.26
C ALA A 294 -23.37 11.50 -7.06
N THR A 295 -23.66 11.89 -8.28
CA THR A 295 -24.28 11.05 -9.31
C THR A 295 -23.19 10.64 -10.30
N MET A 296 -23.07 9.34 -10.57
CA MET A 296 -22.12 8.79 -11.52
C MET A 296 -22.84 8.33 -12.77
N LYS A 297 -22.42 8.83 -13.93
CA LYS A 297 -22.86 8.36 -15.25
C LYS A 297 -21.78 7.46 -15.82
N ILE A 298 -22.11 6.21 -16.05
CA ILE A 298 -21.24 5.23 -16.70
C ILE A 298 -21.47 5.33 -18.20
N LEU A 299 -20.41 5.56 -18.96
CA LEU A 299 -20.41 5.71 -20.40
C LEU A 299 -19.88 4.40 -21.02
N PRO A 300 -20.76 3.45 -21.43
CA PRO A 300 -20.30 2.20 -21.99
C PRO A 300 -19.54 2.44 -23.30
N ASP A 301 -18.44 1.73 -23.46
CA ASP A 301 -17.54 1.90 -24.60
C ASP A 301 -18.25 1.48 -25.90
N LYS A 302 -18.26 2.37 -26.87
CA LYS A 302 -18.86 2.11 -28.19
C LYS A 302 -18.07 1.09 -29.05
N THR A 303 -16.93 0.60 -28.54
CA THR A 303 -15.93 -0.09 -29.38
C THR A 303 -16.13 -1.61 -29.46
N GLU A 304 -16.88 -2.24 -28.55
CA GLU A 304 -17.06 -3.72 -28.61
C GLU A 304 -18.19 -4.22 -29.54
N ASN A 305 -18.99 -3.33 -30.08
CA ASN A 305 -20.07 -3.73 -31.04
C ASN A 305 -19.57 -4.20 -32.40
N LYS A 306 -18.25 -4.14 -32.67
CA LYS A 306 -17.73 -4.58 -34.01
C LYS A 306 -17.40 -6.08 -34.07
N VAL A 307 -17.08 -6.68 -32.91
CA VAL A 307 -16.69 -8.11 -32.86
C VAL A 307 -17.91 -9.04 -32.78
N ALA A 308 -18.98 -8.58 -32.11
CA ALA A 308 -20.23 -9.37 -32.05
C ALA A 308 -21.03 -9.37 -33.37
N ALA A 309 -20.95 -8.32 -34.16
CA ALA A 309 -21.64 -8.23 -35.45
C ALA A 309 -20.98 -9.08 -36.56
N GLU A 310 -19.66 -9.28 -36.50
CA GLU A 310 -18.94 -10.10 -37.50
C GLU A 310 -19.07 -11.61 -37.28
N SER A 311 -19.41 -12.05 -36.06
CA SER A 311 -19.61 -13.47 -35.75
C SER A 311 -20.99 -13.99 -36.13
N THR A 312 -21.98 -13.09 -36.42
CA THR A 312 -23.36 -13.48 -36.77
C THR A 312 -23.60 -13.56 -38.26
N VAL A 313 -22.67 -13.14 -39.11
CA VAL A 313 -22.78 -13.16 -40.59
C VAL A 313 -22.11 -14.41 -41.21
N LYS A 314 -21.51 -15.30 -40.39
CA LYS A 314 -20.95 -16.58 -40.85
C LYS A 314 -21.69 -17.75 -40.22
N LYS A 315 -22.96 -17.93 -40.52
CA LYS A 315 -23.68 -19.20 -40.43
C LYS A 315 -24.66 -19.33 -41.56
#